data_315c36cc106a396945fa15c7dbcf7d69
#
_entry.id   315c36cc106a396945fa15c7dbcf7d69
#
_cell.length_a   1.000
_cell.length_b   1.000
_cell.length_c   1.000
_cell.angle_alpha   90.00
_cell.angle_beta   90.00
_cell.angle_gamma   90.00
#
_symmetry.space_group_name_H-M   'P 1'
#
loop_
_entity.id
_entity.type
_entity.pdbx_description
1 polymer ?
#
loop_
_entity_poly.entity_id
_entity_poly.type
_entity_poly.pdbx_seq_one_letter_code
_entity_poly.pdbx_strand_id
1 'polypeptide(L)'
;MVDEKMTFIKLNVQQSIWSKLSQLKSNHRIANAYLFSGSRGSGKEAIALKFATYVNCTAVDGPCGECASCRRFRFLQHEHLKLIVPMPREVKSSGNADVAALLDAIKIKAKNPFYKITLPKANTIPISHIRKLQRD
;
A
#
# COMPACT_ATOMS: atom_id res chain seq x y z
N MET A 1 4.22 -19.11 12.32
CA MET A 1 5.21 -18.01 12.37
C MET A 1 5.23 -17.32 11.04
N VAL A 2 4.79 -16.08 10.98
CA VAL A 2 4.93 -15.27 9.77
C VAL A 2 6.40 -14.87 9.69
N ASP A 3 7.07 -15.26 8.60
CA ASP A 3 8.47 -14.93 8.37
C ASP A 3 8.63 -13.39 8.41
N GLU A 4 9.25 -12.87 9.46
CA GLU A 4 9.41 -11.41 9.70
C GLU A 4 10.20 -10.70 8.60
N LYS A 5 10.83 -11.46 7.71
CA LYS A 5 11.72 -10.97 6.65
C LYS A 5 11.01 -10.40 5.43
N MET A 6 9.72 -10.67 5.25
CA MET A 6 8.99 -10.37 3.99
C MET A 6 7.98 -9.23 4.08
N THR A 7 7.96 -8.46 5.15
CA THR A 7 7.09 -7.27 5.21
C THR A 7 7.71 -6.09 4.46
N PHE A 8 6.88 -5.29 3.78
CA PHE A 8 7.34 -4.08 3.05
C PHE A 8 8.09 -3.08 3.95
N ILE A 9 7.91 -3.14 5.28
CA ILE A 9 8.62 -2.30 6.25
C ILE A 9 10.12 -2.61 6.26
N LYS A 10 10.48 -3.90 6.26
CA LYS A 10 11.89 -4.37 6.27
C LYS A 10 12.47 -4.59 4.86
N LEU A 11 11.71 -4.23 3.82
CA LEU A 11 12.10 -4.46 2.45
C LEU A 11 13.35 -3.63 2.08
N ASN A 12 14.38 -4.30 1.62
CA ASN A 12 15.67 -3.71 1.26
C ASN A 12 15.86 -3.64 -0.27
N VAL A 13 14.87 -3.09 -0.98
CA VAL A 13 14.91 -2.93 -2.43
C VAL A 13 15.05 -1.46 -2.80
N GLN A 14 15.68 -1.19 -3.96
CA GLN A 14 15.76 0.16 -4.51
C GLN A 14 16.40 1.18 -3.55
N GLN A 15 17.57 0.83 -2.98
CA GLN A 15 18.28 1.66 -1.98
C GLN A 15 18.44 3.14 -2.40
N SER A 16 18.75 3.38 -3.67
CA SER A 16 18.91 4.74 -4.19
C SER A 16 17.60 5.55 -4.15
N ILE A 17 16.48 4.90 -4.48
CA ILE A 17 15.15 5.52 -4.42
C ILE A 17 14.73 5.73 -2.97
N TRP A 18 14.97 4.72 -2.11
CA TRP A 18 14.66 4.82 -0.69
C TRP A 18 15.43 5.96 -0.01
N SER A 19 16.71 6.11 -0.30
CA SER A 19 17.53 7.21 0.22
C SER A 19 16.95 8.58 -0.15
N LYS A 20 16.53 8.77 -1.39
CA LYS A 20 15.87 10.01 -1.83
C LYS A 20 14.55 10.26 -1.10
N LEU A 21 13.69 9.24 -0.98
CA LEU A 21 12.40 9.36 -0.30
C LEU A 21 12.56 9.66 1.20
N SER A 22 13.53 9.03 1.86
CA SER A 22 13.78 9.28 3.28
C SER A 22 14.30 10.70 3.53
N GLN A 23 15.15 11.23 2.66
CA GLN A 23 15.60 12.62 2.72
C GLN A 23 14.44 13.63 2.56
N LEU A 24 13.42 13.32 1.75
CA LEU A 24 12.26 14.20 1.62
C LEU A 24 11.51 14.37 2.96
N LYS A 25 11.36 13.29 3.73
CA LYS A 25 10.74 13.37 5.04
C LYS A 25 11.62 14.11 6.05
N SER A 26 12.90 13.77 6.13
CA SER A 26 13.82 14.42 7.09
C SER A 26 13.98 15.92 6.83
N ASN A 27 13.86 16.34 5.56
CA ASN A 27 13.91 17.75 5.17
C ASN A 27 12.54 18.45 5.19
N HIS A 28 11.48 17.79 5.67
CA HIS A 28 10.11 18.31 5.67
C HIS A 28 9.61 18.75 4.27
N ARG A 29 10.04 18.03 3.21
CA ARG A 29 9.72 18.32 1.80
C ARG A 29 8.86 17.25 1.17
N ILE A 30 7.84 16.78 1.88
CA ILE A 30 6.91 15.80 1.35
C ILE A 30 5.97 16.50 0.35
N ALA A 31 5.92 15.98 -0.88
CA ALA A 31 5.01 16.49 -1.90
C ALA A 31 3.58 15.99 -1.69
N ASN A 32 2.60 16.68 -2.27
CA ASN A 32 1.18 16.30 -2.20
C ASN A 32 0.85 15.03 -2.99
N ALA A 33 1.68 14.65 -3.98
CA ALA A 33 1.48 13.47 -4.79
C ALA A 33 2.81 12.88 -5.26
N TYR A 34 2.87 11.56 -5.39
CA TYR A 34 4.00 10.80 -5.93
C TYR A 34 3.52 9.80 -6.97
N LEU A 35 4.21 9.74 -8.09
CA LEU A 35 4.01 8.70 -9.11
C LEU A 35 5.17 7.71 -9.06
N PHE A 36 4.88 6.46 -8.71
CA PHE A 36 5.83 5.35 -8.77
C PHE A 36 5.66 4.60 -10.09
N SER A 37 6.56 4.80 -11.02
CA SER A 37 6.56 4.14 -12.33
C SER A 37 7.72 3.15 -12.45
N GLY A 38 7.59 2.18 -13.33
CA GLY A 38 8.62 1.17 -13.57
C GLY A 38 8.05 -0.12 -14.16
N SER A 39 8.93 -1.02 -14.54
CA SER A 39 8.58 -2.33 -15.10
C SER A 39 7.75 -3.18 -14.13
N ARG A 40 7.08 -4.19 -14.68
CA ARG A 40 6.30 -5.14 -13.88
C ARG A 40 7.23 -5.89 -12.93
N GLY A 41 6.85 -6.03 -11.66
CA GLY A 41 7.66 -6.72 -10.66
C GLY A 41 8.81 -5.90 -10.06
N SER A 42 8.99 -4.63 -10.43
CA SER A 42 10.07 -3.77 -9.92
C SER A 42 9.94 -3.37 -8.43
N GLY A 43 8.90 -3.80 -7.74
CA GLY A 43 8.67 -3.46 -6.31
C GLY A 43 8.15 -2.05 -6.06
N LYS A 44 7.68 -1.34 -7.09
CA LYS A 44 7.18 0.04 -6.97
C LYS A 44 6.04 0.21 -5.96
N GLU A 45 5.11 -0.74 -5.88
CA GLU A 45 4.05 -0.72 -4.86
C GLU A 45 4.59 -0.96 -3.46
N ALA A 46 5.57 -1.85 -3.32
CA ALA A 46 6.17 -2.17 -2.03
C ALA A 46 6.94 -0.97 -1.46
N ILE A 47 7.69 -0.26 -2.31
CA ILE A 47 8.41 0.95 -1.87
C ILE A 47 7.44 2.10 -1.58
N ALA A 48 6.35 2.22 -2.33
CA ALA A 48 5.31 3.21 -2.06
C ALA A 48 4.64 2.97 -0.69
N LEU A 49 4.30 1.71 -0.37
CA LEU A 49 3.76 1.32 0.94
C LEU A 49 4.77 1.55 2.07
N LYS A 50 6.05 1.24 1.84
CA LYS A 50 7.12 1.52 2.79
C LYS A 50 7.24 3.02 3.06
N PHE A 51 7.19 3.83 2.03
CA PHE A 51 7.25 5.28 2.17
C PHE A 51 6.01 5.84 2.88
N ALA A 52 4.81 5.38 2.54
CA ALA A 52 3.58 5.75 3.24
C ALA A 52 3.66 5.40 4.74
N THR A 53 4.18 4.23 5.08
CA THR A 53 4.42 3.82 6.47
C THR A 53 5.40 4.76 7.16
N TYR A 54 6.48 5.13 6.47
CA TYR A 54 7.50 6.04 7.03
C TYR A 54 6.94 7.44 7.26
N VAL A 55 6.17 7.97 6.34
CA VAL A 55 5.52 9.29 6.50
C VAL A 55 4.64 9.35 7.75
N ASN A 56 3.93 8.26 8.07
CA ASN A 56 3.07 8.14 9.24
C ASN A 56 3.78 7.59 10.49
N CYS A 57 5.07 7.27 10.41
CA CYS A 57 5.84 6.77 11.54
C CYS A 57 6.28 7.90 12.46
N THR A 58 6.26 7.65 13.76
CA THR A 58 6.74 8.60 14.80
C THR A 58 8.27 8.66 14.91
N ALA A 59 8.97 7.64 14.40
CA ALA A 59 10.44 7.60 14.43
C ALA A 59 11.06 8.47 13.34
N VAL A 60 12.26 8.99 13.62
CA VAL A 60 13.01 9.85 12.70
C VAL A 60 13.65 9.03 11.57
N ASP A 61 14.17 7.85 11.90
CA ASP A 61 15.02 7.05 11.01
C ASP A 61 14.27 5.86 10.39
N GLY A 62 13.31 6.11 9.50
CA GLY A 62 12.63 5.10 8.73
C GLY A 62 11.39 4.53 9.40
N PRO A 63 10.65 3.61 8.80
CA PRO A 63 9.55 2.97 9.49
C PRO A 63 10.12 2.04 10.58
N CYS A 64 9.87 2.36 11.86
CA CYS A 64 10.42 1.59 12.99
C CYS A 64 9.84 0.15 13.10
N GLY A 65 8.66 -0.09 12.52
CA GLY A 65 7.98 -1.39 12.60
C GLY A 65 7.24 -1.66 13.92
N GLU A 66 7.43 -0.84 14.95
CA GLU A 66 6.98 -1.10 16.33
C GLU A 66 5.89 -0.15 16.81
N CYS A 67 5.87 1.11 16.35
CA CYS A 67 4.84 2.06 16.74
C CYS A 67 3.45 1.62 16.27
N ALA A 68 2.39 2.17 16.87
CA ALA A 68 1.01 1.82 16.54
C ALA A 68 0.69 2.00 15.04
N SER A 69 1.21 3.07 14.43
CA SER A 69 1.07 3.33 13.00
C SER A 69 1.72 2.23 12.16
N CYS A 70 3.00 1.91 12.40
CA CYS A 70 3.72 0.85 11.68
C CYS A 70 3.03 -0.52 11.83
N ARG A 71 2.53 -0.85 13.01
CA ARG A 71 1.80 -2.10 13.24
C ARG A 71 0.53 -2.19 12.40
N ARG A 72 -0.25 -1.10 12.29
CA ARG A 72 -1.45 -1.07 11.43
C ARG A 72 -1.10 -1.13 9.94
N PHE A 73 -0.06 -0.43 9.51
CA PHE A 73 0.44 -0.51 8.13
C PHE A 73 0.90 -1.92 7.75
N ARG A 74 1.51 -2.68 8.68
CA ARG A 74 1.92 -4.07 8.44
C ARG A 74 0.78 -4.94 7.92
N PHE A 75 -0.44 -4.69 8.40
CA PHE A 75 -1.64 -5.40 7.96
C PHE A 75 -2.44 -4.65 6.88
N LEU A 76 -1.92 -3.53 6.37
CA LEU A 76 -2.61 -2.64 5.44
C LEU A 76 -3.98 -2.14 5.98
N GLN A 77 -4.07 -1.93 7.29
CA GLN A 77 -5.28 -1.53 8.03
C GLN A 77 -5.12 -0.19 8.74
N HIS A 78 -4.25 0.69 8.22
CA HIS A 78 -4.08 2.02 8.79
C HIS A 78 -5.20 2.96 8.31
N GLU A 79 -5.71 3.83 9.18
CA GLU A 79 -6.81 4.76 8.88
C GLU A 79 -6.50 5.71 7.73
N HIS A 80 -5.24 6.13 7.58
CA HIS A 80 -4.79 6.99 6.48
C HIS A 80 -4.41 6.21 5.21
N LEU A 81 -4.51 4.88 5.21
CA LEU A 81 -4.22 4.06 4.04
C LEU A 81 -5.51 3.68 3.32
N LYS A 82 -5.71 4.23 2.14
CA LYS A 82 -6.81 3.84 1.25
C LYS A 82 -6.25 3.23 -0.02
N LEU A 83 -6.42 1.91 -0.16
CA LEU A 83 -6.01 1.17 -1.35
C LEU A 83 -7.15 1.19 -2.38
N ILE A 84 -6.88 1.77 -3.54
CA ILE A 84 -7.80 1.76 -4.66
C ILE A 84 -7.24 0.84 -5.72
N VAL A 85 -7.98 -0.20 -6.04
CA VAL A 85 -7.62 -1.21 -7.03
C VAL A 85 -8.73 -1.37 -8.05
N PRO A 86 -8.46 -1.90 -9.24
CA PRO A 86 -9.51 -2.27 -10.17
C PRO A 86 -10.50 -3.25 -9.52
N MET A 87 -11.78 -2.99 -9.70
CA MET A 87 -12.88 -3.83 -9.20
C MET A 87 -13.73 -4.32 -10.35
N PRO A 88 -14.39 -5.49 -10.22
CA PRO A 88 -15.39 -5.91 -11.17
C PRO A 88 -16.50 -4.85 -11.26
N ARG A 89 -17.14 -4.70 -12.44
CA ARG A 89 -18.34 -3.87 -12.53
C ARG A 89 -19.42 -4.48 -11.64
N GLU A 90 -20.05 -3.66 -10.82
CA GLU A 90 -21.13 -4.09 -9.93
C GLU A 90 -22.25 -4.78 -10.72
N VAL A 91 -22.29 -6.09 -10.66
CA VAL A 91 -23.47 -6.87 -10.97
C VAL A 91 -24.24 -6.95 -9.65
N LYS A 92 -25.49 -6.51 -9.66
CA LYS A 92 -26.36 -6.31 -8.46
C LYS A 92 -26.48 -7.50 -7.48
N SER A 93 -25.83 -8.63 -7.73
CA SER A 93 -25.92 -9.85 -6.91
C SER A 93 -24.59 -10.37 -6.32
N SER A 94 -23.44 -9.81 -6.66
CA SER A 94 -22.11 -10.36 -6.28
C SER A 94 -21.31 -9.51 -5.30
N GLY A 95 -21.86 -8.42 -4.78
CA GLY A 95 -21.12 -7.44 -3.96
C GLY A 95 -20.37 -8.03 -2.76
N ASN A 96 -20.92 -9.04 -2.08
CA ASN A 96 -20.28 -9.65 -0.92
C ASN A 96 -19.10 -10.57 -1.29
N ALA A 97 -19.18 -11.27 -2.41
CA ALA A 97 -18.10 -12.18 -2.87
C ALA A 97 -16.88 -11.39 -3.35
N ASP A 98 -17.07 -10.27 -4.03
CA ASP A 98 -15.99 -9.41 -4.53
C ASP A 98 -15.28 -8.70 -3.37
N VAL A 99 -16.03 -8.29 -2.34
CA VAL A 99 -15.44 -7.70 -1.11
C VAL A 99 -14.62 -8.74 -0.35
N ALA A 100 -15.12 -9.98 -0.21
CA ALA A 100 -14.39 -11.05 0.45
C ALA A 100 -13.08 -11.37 -0.31
N ALA A 101 -13.13 -11.48 -1.63
CA ALA A 101 -11.96 -11.70 -2.48
C ALA A 101 -10.93 -10.55 -2.35
N LEU A 102 -11.39 -9.30 -2.27
CA LEU A 102 -10.51 -8.16 -2.04
C LEU A 102 -9.83 -8.22 -0.66
N LEU A 103 -10.57 -8.55 0.39
CA LEU A 103 -10.02 -8.68 1.74
C LEU A 103 -8.96 -9.78 1.82
N ASP A 104 -9.17 -10.90 1.15
CA ASP A 104 -8.18 -11.99 1.11
C ASP A 104 -6.96 -11.59 0.29
N ALA A 105 -7.13 -10.90 -0.83
CA ALA A 105 -6.02 -10.34 -1.61
C ALA A 105 -5.19 -9.32 -0.81
N ILE A 106 -5.82 -8.49 0.02
CA ILE A 106 -5.14 -7.57 0.93
C ILE A 106 -4.31 -8.32 1.98
N LYS A 107 -4.86 -9.40 2.58
CA LYS A 107 -4.12 -10.25 3.53
C LYS A 107 -2.89 -10.90 2.89
N ILE A 108 -3.02 -11.36 1.64
CA ILE A 108 -1.88 -11.93 0.89
C ILE A 108 -0.84 -10.84 0.63
N LYS A 109 -1.26 -9.65 0.19
CA LYS A 109 -0.36 -8.52 -0.05
C LYS A 109 0.37 -8.07 1.21
N ALA A 110 -0.28 -8.08 2.36
CA ALA A 110 0.35 -7.75 3.65
C ALA A 110 1.50 -8.71 3.99
N LYS A 111 1.39 -9.98 3.61
CA LYS A 111 2.43 -11.00 3.79
C LYS A 111 3.49 -11.00 2.69
N ASN A 112 3.09 -10.66 1.46
CA ASN A 112 3.97 -10.60 0.29
C ASN A 112 3.89 -9.23 -0.38
N PRO A 113 4.85 -8.33 -0.14
CA PRO A 113 4.85 -6.97 -0.70
C PRO A 113 4.81 -6.91 -2.22
N PHE A 114 5.32 -7.94 -2.90
CA PHE A 114 5.35 -8.02 -4.36
C PHE A 114 4.05 -8.57 -4.96
N TYR A 115 3.15 -9.11 -4.14
CA TYR A 115 1.87 -9.59 -4.62
C TYR A 115 1.06 -8.44 -5.22
N LYS A 116 0.62 -8.61 -6.46
CA LYS A 116 -0.28 -7.66 -7.11
C LYS A 116 -1.73 -8.07 -6.85
N ILE A 117 -2.51 -7.19 -6.27
CA ILE A 117 -3.95 -7.41 -6.11
C ILE A 117 -4.59 -7.43 -7.51
N THR A 118 -5.14 -8.58 -7.89
CA THR A 118 -5.90 -8.79 -9.13
C THR A 118 -7.16 -9.54 -8.79
N LEU A 119 -8.29 -8.97 -9.15
CA LEU A 119 -9.60 -9.61 -8.97
C LEU A 119 -10.13 -10.09 -10.32
N PRO A 120 -10.85 -11.21 -10.39
CA PRO A 120 -11.44 -11.69 -11.62
C PRO A 120 -12.35 -10.63 -12.26
N LYS A 121 -12.25 -10.44 -13.58
CA LYS A 121 -13.04 -9.44 -14.34
C LYS A 121 -12.88 -7.97 -13.90
N ALA A 122 -11.88 -7.66 -13.09
CA ALA A 122 -11.57 -6.33 -12.58
C ALA A 122 -10.55 -5.62 -13.48
N ASN A 123 -11.02 -4.88 -14.47
CA ASN A 123 -10.15 -4.19 -15.44
C ASN A 123 -10.11 -2.66 -15.26
N THR A 124 -11.03 -2.11 -14.49
CA THR A 124 -11.18 -0.65 -14.32
C THR A 124 -11.37 -0.26 -12.87
N ILE A 125 -10.94 0.95 -12.53
CA ILE A 125 -11.25 1.55 -11.23
C ILE A 125 -12.57 2.29 -11.36
N PRO A 126 -13.63 1.93 -10.61
CA PRO A 126 -14.90 2.63 -10.67
C PRO A 126 -14.74 4.07 -10.18
N ILE A 127 -15.36 5.02 -10.89
CA ILE A 127 -15.31 6.43 -10.51
C ILE A 127 -15.96 6.70 -9.14
N SER A 128 -16.91 5.86 -8.72
CA SER A 128 -17.52 5.90 -7.39
C SER A 128 -16.50 5.75 -6.27
N HIS A 129 -15.46 4.91 -6.46
CA HIS A 129 -14.38 4.74 -5.48
C HIS A 129 -13.52 6.01 -5.37
N ILE A 130 -13.24 6.67 -6.49
CA ILE A 130 -12.49 7.94 -6.50
C ILE A 130 -13.29 9.04 -5.82
N ARG A 131 -14.59 9.14 -6.12
CA ARG A 131 -15.47 10.14 -5.49
C ARG A 131 -15.64 9.92 -3.98
N LYS A 132 -15.65 8.65 -3.53
CA LYS A 132 -15.69 8.33 -2.11
C LYS A 132 -14.42 8.80 -1.40
N LEU A 133 -13.24 8.61 -2.02
CA LEU A 133 -11.96 9.07 -1.49
C LEU A 133 -11.91 10.58 -1.26
N GLN A 134 -12.62 11.37 -2.08
CA GLN A 134 -12.65 12.83 -1.97
C GLN A 134 -13.56 13.35 -0.83
N ARG A 135 -14.44 12.48 -0.30
CA ARG A 135 -15.40 12.85 0.76
C ARG A 135 -14.91 12.50 2.16
N ASP A 136 -13.98 11.56 2.26
CA ASP A 136 -13.39 11.07 3.51
C ASP A 136 -12.11 11.86 3.85
#